data_4c8bbc3b2fcc01da39ab32cf13d4589d
#
_entry.id   4c8bbc3b2fcc01da39ab32cf13d4589d
#
_cell.length_a   1.000
_cell.length_b   1.000
_cell.length_c   1.000
_cell.angle_alpha   90.00
_cell.angle_beta   90.00
_cell.angle_gamma   90.00
#
_symmetry.space_group_name_H-M   'P 1'
#
loop_
_entity.id
_entity.type
_entity.pdbx_description
1 polymer ?
#
loop_
_entity_poly.entity_id
_entity_poly.type
_entity_poly.pdbx_seq_one_letter_code
_entity_poly.pdbx_strand_id
1 'polypeptide(L)'
;LWALDRVTFRSVLAHADIQHRLMLGAFMRQVPLLQHLREDERARVSDAIHLVDYRAGEVVLREGDIGTQFFMVVYGLAEVTKADDKEHPVTLLQRGDYFGELALLRRAPRAATVTASERTPDGVLRVAVLEEDAFTRLLGPLSDIMNRHAETHYGATPAGASTTAEPANHTSSPRSTSNDGGAGL
;
A
#
# COMPACT_ATOMS: atom_id res chain seq x y z
N LEU A 1 -5.31 -47.28 8.54
CA LEU A 1 -4.06 -46.59 8.14
C LEU A 1 -4.19 -46.27 6.65
N TRP A 2 -4.27 -44.99 6.30
CA TRP A 2 -4.31 -44.55 4.90
C TRP A 2 -2.88 -44.43 4.38
N ALA A 3 -2.51 -45.24 3.41
CA ALA A 3 -1.23 -45.13 2.72
C ALA A 3 -1.48 -44.50 1.35
N LEU A 4 -0.88 -43.33 1.10
CA LEU A 4 -0.89 -42.70 -0.22
C LEU A 4 0.41 -43.11 -0.91
N ASP A 5 0.28 -43.72 -2.13
CA ASP A 5 1.45 -44.09 -2.88
C ASP A 5 2.20 -42.85 -3.41
N ARG A 6 3.52 -43.02 -3.66
CA ARG A 6 4.42 -41.93 -4.03
C ARG A 6 4.07 -41.28 -5.38
N VAL A 7 3.48 -41.99 -6.29
CA VAL A 7 3.10 -41.49 -7.62
C VAL A 7 1.84 -40.64 -7.50
N THR A 8 0.83 -41.12 -6.76
CA THR A 8 -0.39 -40.43 -6.49
C THR A 8 -0.12 -39.15 -5.68
N PHE A 9 0.75 -39.20 -4.66
CA PHE A 9 1.16 -38.03 -3.88
C PHE A 9 1.80 -36.96 -4.77
N ARG A 10 2.76 -37.33 -5.63
CA ARG A 10 3.40 -36.40 -6.56
C ARG A 10 2.42 -35.84 -7.59
N SER A 11 1.52 -36.65 -8.10
CA SER A 11 0.48 -36.22 -9.04
C SER A 11 -0.47 -35.19 -8.42
N VAL A 12 -0.92 -35.41 -7.19
CA VAL A 12 -1.79 -34.48 -6.46
C VAL A 12 -1.10 -33.15 -6.20
N LEU A 13 0.17 -33.18 -5.75
CA LEU A 13 0.96 -31.96 -5.55
C LEU A 13 1.19 -31.20 -6.85
N ALA A 14 1.56 -31.89 -7.93
CA ALA A 14 1.78 -31.27 -9.24
C ALA A 14 0.48 -30.62 -9.78
N HIS A 15 -0.68 -31.26 -9.59
CA HIS A 15 -1.97 -30.70 -9.97
C HIS A 15 -2.31 -29.45 -9.15
N ALA A 16 -2.10 -29.46 -7.83
CA ALA A 16 -2.33 -28.32 -6.96
C ALA A 16 -1.45 -27.14 -7.36
N ASP A 17 -0.17 -27.37 -7.66
CA ASP A 17 0.76 -26.34 -8.13
C ASP A 17 0.33 -25.72 -9.48
N ILE A 18 -0.09 -26.56 -10.44
CA ILE A 18 -0.56 -26.07 -11.75
C ILE A 18 -1.82 -25.22 -11.59
N GLN A 19 -2.81 -25.67 -10.81
CA GLN A 19 -4.03 -24.91 -10.58
C GLN A 19 -3.76 -23.59 -9.87
N HIS A 20 -2.87 -23.60 -8.89
CA HIS A 20 -2.42 -22.41 -8.19
C HIS A 20 -1.77 -21.40 -9.14
N ARG A 21 -0.83 -21.84 -9.97
CA ARG A 21 -0.17 -20.98 -10.98
C ARG A 21 -1.14 -20.43 -12.02
N LEU A 22 -2.09 -21.21 -12.49
CA LEU A 22 -3.12 -20.75 -13.43
C LEU A 22 -4.03 -19.70 -12.81
N MET A 23 -4.47 -19.92 -11.56
CA MET A 23 -5.29 -18.97 -10.81
C MET A 23 -4.54 -17.65 -10.57
N LEU A 24 -3.29 -17.73 -10.12
CA LEU A 24 -2.45 -16.54 -9.92
C LEU A 24 -2.17 -15.82 -11.24
N GLY A 25 -1.86 -16.52 -12.31
CA GLY A 25 -1.64 -15.94 -13.63
C GLY A 25 -2.87 -15.22 -14.17
N ALA A 26 -4.08 -15.76 -13.93
CA ALA A 26 -5.34 -15.09 -14.27
C ALA A 26 -5.58 -13.84 -13.39
N PHE A 27 -5.29 -13.93 -12.10
CA PHE A 27 -5.39 -12.82 -11.16
C PHE A 27 -4.43 -11.69 -11.52
N MET A 28 -3.15 -12.01 -11.80
CA MET A 28 -2.12 -11.03 -12.15
C MET A 28 -2.49 -10.17 -13.37
N ARG A 29 -3.23 -10.73 -14.32
CA ARG A 29 -3.73 -9.97 -15.48
C ARG A 29 -4.87 -9.00 -15.13
N GLN A 30 -5.53 -9.19 -13.99
CA GLN A 30 -6.63 -8.33 -13.52
C GLN A 30 -6.14 -7.17 -12.66
N VAL A 31 -4.94 -7.27 -12.08
CA VAL A 31 -4.35 -6.21 -11.25
C VAL A 31 -3.86 -5.07 -12.15
N PRO A 32 -4.46 -3.85 -12.07
CA PRO A 32 -4.10 -2.74 -12.96
C PRO A 32 -2.62 -2.38 -12.93
N LEU A 33 -2.01 -2.40 -11.74
CA LEU A 33 -0.58 -2.15 -11.54
C LEU A 33 0.29 -3.09 -12.39
N LEU A 34 -0.05 -4.38 -12.42
CA LEU A 34 0.75 -5.41 -13.04
C LEU A 34 0.56 -5.51 -14.56
N GLN A 35 -0.42 -4.79 -15.12
CA GLN A 35 -0.62 -4.69 -16.58
C GLN A 35 0.53 -3.95 -17.27
N HIS A 36 1.28 -3.12 -16.53
CA HIS A 36 2.45 -2.41 -17.04
C HIS A 36 3.70 -3.29 -17.13
N LEU A 37 3.66 -4.50 -16.56
CA LEU A 37 4.73 -5.47 -16.65
C LEU A 37 4.59 -6.34 -17.90
N ARG A 38 5.72 -6.77 -18.45
CA ARG A 38 5.77 -7.78 -19.50
C ARG A 38 5.37 -9.15 -18.93
N GLU A 39 5.07 -10.09 -19.78
CA GLU A 39 4.61 -11.42 -19.37
C GLU A 39 5.66 -12.18 -18.54
N ASP A 40 6.93 -12.09 -18.93
CA ASP A 40 8.04 -12.69 -18.19
C ASP A 40 8.24 -12.05 -16.81
N GLU A 41 8.03 -10.74 -16.69
CA GLU A 41 8.09 -10.03 -15.41
C GLU A 41 6.93 -10.42 -14.49
N ARG A 42 5.71 -10.52 -15.03
CA ARG A 42 4.54 -11.01 -14.27
C ARG A 42 4.74 -12.44 -13.78
N ALA A 43 5.34 -13.32 -14.61
CA ALA A 43 5.65 -14.67 -14.20
C ALA A 43 6.60 -14.70 -13.01
N ARG A 44 7.65 -13.87 -13.00
CA ARG A 44 8.58 -13.74 -11.85
C ARG A 44 7.90 -13.21 -10.59
N VAL A 45 6.98 -12.27 -10.72
CA VAL A 45 6.16 -11.79 -9.58
C VAL A 45 5.30 -12.93 -9.07
N SER A 46 4.64 -13.70 -9.95
CA SER A 46 3.83 -14.85 -9.58
C SER A 46 4.61 -15.93 -8.83
N ASP A 47 5.88 -16.16 -9.20
CA ASP A 47 6.75 -17.13 -8.53
C ASP A 47 7.26 -16.65 -7.16
N ALA A 48 7.28 -15.33 -6.94
CA ALA A 48 7.79 -14.72 -5.71
C ALA A 48 6.70 -14.47 -4.66
N ILE A 49 5.42 -14.50 -5.02
CA ILE A 49 4.31 -14.28 -4.10
C ILE A 49 3.88 -15.57 -3.41
N HIS A 50 3.35 -15.40 -2.20
CA HIS A 50 2.63 -16.46 -1.48
C HIS A 50 1.25 -15.96 -1.05
N LEU A 51 0.31 -16.87 -0.88
CA LEU A 51 -1.06 -16.53 -0.47
C LEU A 51 -1.19 -16.68 1.05
N VAL A 52 -1.86 -15.70 1.67
CA VAL A 52 -2.19 -15.71 3.09
C VAL A 52 -3.68 -15.43 3.25
N ASP A 53 -4.34 -16.20 4.09
CA ASP A 53 -5.74 -16.04 4.43
C ASP A 53 -5.87 -15.40 5.81
N TYR A 54 -6.74 -14.38 5.92
CA TYR A 54 -7.13 -13.71 7.15
C TYR A 54 -8.63 -13.88 7.37
N ARG A 55 -9.03 -14.08 8.61
CA ARG A 55 -10.46 -14.11 8.98
C ARG A 55 -11.00 -12.70 9.10
N ALA A 56 -12.29 -12.54 8.90
CA ALA A 56 -12.98 -11.28 9.15
C ALA A 56 -12.63 -10.74 10.54
N GLY A 57 -12.29 -9.45 10.62
CA GLY A 57 -11.82 -8.77 11.82
C GLY A 57 -10.33 -8.94 12.13
N GLU A 58 -9.59 -9.83 11.45
CA GLU A 58 -8.15 -9.96 11.65
C GLU A 58 -7.40 -8.79 11.03
N VAL A 59 -6.42 -8.26 11.78
CA VAL A 59 -5.54 -7.18 11.32
C VAL A 59 -4.43 -7.76 10.45
N VAL A 60 -4.32 -7.26 9.22
CA VAL A 60 -3.26 -7.63 8.28
C VAL A 60 -1.98 -6.85 8.56
N LEU A 61 -2.10 -5.52 8.77
CA LEU A 61 -1.01 -4.64 9.14
C LEU A 61 -1.53 -3.50 10.02
N ARG A 62 -0.66 -2.95 10.88
CA ARG A 62 -1.00 -1.85 11.79
C ARG A 62 -0.27 -0.58 11.40
N GLU A 63 -0.96 0.54 11.53
CA GLU A 63 -0.36 1.86 11.41
C GLU A 63 0.81 2.02 12.38
N GLY A 64 1.91 2.60 11.91
CA GLY A 64 3.13 2.83 12.71
C GLY A 64 4.11 1.67 12.74
N ASP A 65 3.70 0.44 12.37
CA ASP A 65 4.62 -0.69 12.31
C ASP A 65 5.65 -0.54 11.17
N ILE A 66 6.84 -1.10 11.38
CA ILE A 66 7.81 -1.27 10.30
C ILE A 66 7.35 -2.47 9.46
N GLY A 67 7.18 -2.25 8.16
CA GLY A 67 6.68 -3.30 7.28
C GLY A 67 7.58 -3.58 6.10
N THR A 68 7.85 -4.86 5.89
CA THR A 68 8.71 -5.39 4.81
C THR A 68 7.93 -6.14 3.74
N GLN A 69 6.61 -6.02 3.75
CA GLN A 69 5.73 -6.78 2.86
C GLN A 69 4.79 -5.86 2.08
N PHE A 70 4.52 -6.26 0.86
CA PHE A 70 3.52 -5.70 -0.06
C PHE A 70 2.39 -6.69 -0.23
N PHE A 71 1.16 -6.21 -0.34
CA PHE A 71 -0.04 -7.01 -0.36
C PHE A 71 -0.92 -6.67 -1.55
N MET A 72 -1.54 -7.69 -2.17
CA MET A 72 -2.58 -7.54 -3.19
C MET A 72 -3.80 -8.37 -2.81
N VAL A 73 -4.99 -7.79 -2.89
CA VAL A 73 -6.24 -8.48 -2.55
C VAL A 73 -6.62 -9.46 -3.67
N VAL A 74 -6.62 -10.75 -3.37
CA VAL A 74 -7.00 -11.82 -4.29
C VAL A 74 -8.48 -12.16 -4.17
N TYR A 75 -9.01 -12.14 -2.94
CA TYR A 75 -10.40 -12.45 -2.63
C TYR A 75 -10.81 -11.79 -1.32
N GLY A 76 -12.06 -11.38 -1.22
CA GLY A 76 -12.60 -10.72 -0.03
C GLY A 76 -12.42 -9.20 -0.06
N LEU A 77 -12.62 -8.59 1.10
CA LEU A 77 -12.58 -7.15 1.30
C LEU A 77 -11.67 -6.80 2.47
N ALA A 78 -10.90 -5.72 2.35
CA ALA A 78 -10.09 -5.19 3.44
C ALA A 78 -10.46 -3.73 3.71
N GLU A 79 -10.52 -3.35 4.97
CA GLU A 79 -10.81 -1.98 5.43
C GLU A 79 -9.51 -1.30 5.83
N VAL A 80 -9.31 -0.08 5.33
CA VAL A 80 -8.18 0.78 5.70
C VAL A 80 -8.68 1.81 6.69
N THR A 81 -8.09 1.87 7.88
CA THR A 81 -8.41 2.85 8.93
C THR A 81 -7.16 3.59 9.37
N LYS A 82 -7.33 4.82 9.86
CA LYS A 82 -6.27 5.61 10.49
C LYS A 82 -6.49 5.71 11.99
N ALA A 83 -5.42 5.94 12.73
CA ALA A 83 -5.46 6.00 14.19
C ALA A 83 -6.34 7.15 14.73
N ASP A 84 -6.46 8.24 13.98
CA ASP A 84 -7.28 9.41 14.27
C ASP A 84 -8.78 9.19 13.99
N ASP A 85 -9.14 8.26 13.10
CA ASP A 85 -10.54 7.90 12.82
C ASP A 85 -10.67 6.38 12.58
N LYS A 86 -10.87 5.64 13.67
CA LYS A 86 -11.03 4.18 13.63
C LYS A 86 -12.46 3.73 13.32
N GLU A 87 -13.44 4.62 13.48
CA GLU A 87 -14.85 4.28 13.29
C GLU A 87 -15.26 4.34 11.81
N HIS A 88 -14.55 5.16 11.03
CA HIS A 88 -14.83 5.31 9.61
C HIS A 88 -13.65 4.86 8.76
N PRO A 89 -13.77 3.75 8.01
CA PRO A 89 -12.72 3.33 7.09
C PRO A 89 -12.44 4.43 6.05
N VAL A 90 -11.16 4.75 5.87
CA VAL A 90 -10.73 5.70 4.84
C VAL A 90 -11.08 5.16 3.44
N THR A 91 -10.94 3.84 3.26
CA THR A 91 -11.26 3.16 2.02
C THR A 91 -11.51 1.68 2.24
N LEU A 92 -12.21 1.07 1.30
CA LEU A 92 -12.44 -0.36 1.21
C LEU A 92 -11.68 -0.90 0.01
N LEU A 93 -10.80 -1.86 0.26
CA LEU A 93 -10.00 -2.53 -0.76
C LEU A 93 -10.69 -3.82 -1.18
N GLN A 94 -10.70 -4.08 -2.46
CA GLN A 94 -11.33 -5.24 -3.10
C GLN A 94 -10.35 -5.97 -4.01
N ARG A 95 -10.80 -7.06 -4.61
CA ARG A 95 -9.98 -7.85 -5.54
C ARG A 95 -9.31 -6.98 -6.61
N GLY A 96 -7.99 -7.10 -6.71
CA GLY A 96 -7.14 -6.35 -7.63
C GLY A 96 -6.51 -5.10 -7.04
N ASP A 97 -7.01 -4.63 -5.89
CA ASP A 97 -6.37 -3.54 -5.15
C ASP A 97 -5.13 -4.04 -4.41
N TYR A 98 -4.26 -3.11 -4.04
CA TYR A 98 -3.02 -3.39 -3.33
C TYR A 98 -2.78 -2.37 -2.21
N PHE A 99 -1.95 -2.75 -1.24
CA PHE A 99 -1.62 -1.91 -0.09
C PHE A 99 -0.27 -2.27 0.52
N GLY A 100 0.22 -1.40 1.40
CA GLY A 100 1.50 -1.59 2.09
C GLY A 100 2.72 -1.11 1.29
N GLU A 101 2.52 -0.63 0.06
CA GLU A 101 3.56 -0.12 -0.84
C GLU A 101 4.26 1.13 -0.29
N LEU A 102 3.52 2.00 0.41
CA LEU A 102 4.06 3.28 0.91
C LEU A 102 5.21 3.09 1.88
N ALA A 103 5.12 2.10 2.76
CA ALA A 103 6.17 1.78 3.71
C ALA A 103 7.47 1.36 2.99
N LEU A 104 7.35 0.59 1.91
CA LEU A 104 8.48 0.13 1.11
C LEU A 104 9.06 1.24 0.22
N LEU A 105 8.20 1.98 -0.47
CA LEU A 105 8.62 3.06 -1.38
C LEU A 105 9.29 4.22 -0.64
N ARG A 106 8.77 4.57 0.55
CA ARG A 106 9.22 5.73 1.33
C ARG A 106 10.15 5.36 2.47
N ARG A 107 10.41 4.07 2.71
CA ARG A 107 11.14 3.56 3.88
C ARG A 107 10.60 4.15 5.18
N ALA A 108 9.29 4.15 5.31
CA ALA A 108 8.56 4.76 6.41
C ALA A 108 7.70 3.70 7.13
N PRO A 109 7.25 3.94 8.36
CA PRO A 109 6.25 3.12 9.00
C PRO A 109 4.94 3.01 8.19
N ARG A 110 4.12 1.99 8.48
CA ARG A 110 2.81 1.81 7.86
C ARG A 110 1.94 3.04 8.06
N ALA A 111 1.38 3.58 6.99
CA ALA A 111 0.60 4.81 6.99
C ALA A 111 -0.83 4.67 7.50
N ALA A 112 -1.32 3.44 7.65
CA ALA A 112 -2.67 3.11 8.10
C ALA A 112 -2.73 1.67 8.61
N THR A 113 -3.80 1.33 9.31
CA THR A 113 -4.14 -0.06 9.69
C THR A 113 -5.02 -0.66 8.60
N VAL A 114 -4.74 -1.92 8.22
CA VAL A 114 -5.57 -2.69 7.28
C VAL A 114 -6.08 -3.93 7.99
N THR A 115 -7.40 -4.11 7.94
CA THR A 115 -8.12 -5.20 8.61
C THR A 115 -8.98 -5.95 7.59
N ALA A 116 -9.07 -7.27 7.70
CA ALA A 116 -10.02 -8.06 6.92
C ALA A 116 -11.45 -7.63 7.29
N SER A 117 -12.21 -7.13 6.31
CA SER A 117 -13.55 -6.58 6.57
C SER A 117 -14.52 -7.68 7.00
N GLU A 118 -15.40 -7.36 7.94
CA GLU A 118 -16.53 -8.24 8.32
C GLU A 118 -17.56 -8.42 7.18
N ARG A 119 -17.52 -7.54 6.17
CA ARG A 119 -18.33 -7.64 4.95
C ARG A 119 -17.76 -8.60 3.92
N THR A 120 -16.60 -9.20 4.22
CA THR A 120 -15.96 -10.18 3.32
C THR A 120 -16.88 -11.40 3.13
N PRO A 121 -17.16 -11.80 1.89
CA PRO A 121 -17.89 -13.05 1.65
C PRO A 121 -17.16 -14.24 2.30
N ASP A 122 -17.92 -15.17 2.85
CA ASP A 122 -17.40 -16.36 3.56
C ASP A 122 -16.46 -16.06 4.75
N GLY A 123 -16.35 -14.77 5.17
CA GLY A 123 -15.53 -14.35 6.30
C GLY A 123 -14.02 -14.53 6.10
N VAL A 124 -13.55 -14.62 4.85
CA VAL A 124 -12.12 -14.84 4.53
C VAL A 124 -11.61 -13.79 3.55
N LEU A 125 -10.60 -13.06 3.95
CA LEU A 125 -9.76 -12.23 3.07
C LEU A 125 -8.53 -13.04 2.65
N ARG A 126 -8.34 -13.21 1.35
CA ARG A 126 -7.11 -13.79 0.80
C ARG A 126 -6.28 -12.74 0.11
N VAL A 127 -5.03 -12.65 0.48
CA VAL A 127 -4.06 -11.73 -0.10
C VAL A 127 -2.85 -12.47 -0.69
N ALA A 128 -2.30 -11.90 -1.75
CA ALA A 128 -1.01 -12.27 -2.28
C ALA A 128 0.04 -11.35 -1.63
N VAL A 129 1.06 -11.95 -1.03
CA VAL A 129 2.12 -11.26 -0.28
C VAL A 129 3.42 -11.32 -1.06
N LEU A 130 4.12 -10.20 -1.15
CA LEU A 130 5.43 -10.08 -1.76
C LEU A 130 6.39 -9.43 -0.74
N GLU A 131 7.54 -10.06 -0.50
CA GLU A 131 8.57 -9.53 0.39
C GLU A 131 9.31 -8.35 -0.23
N GLU A 132 9.91 -7.49 0.61
CA GLU A 132 10.57 -6.24 0.22
C GLU A 132 11.62 -6.42 -0.88
N ASP A 133 12.46 -7.44 -0.77
CA ASP A 133 13.52 -7.71 -1.77
C ASP A 133 12.93 -8.01 -3.15
N ALA A 134 11.90 -8.83 -3.19
CA ALA A 134 11.20 -9.16 -4.42
C ALA A 134 10.39 -7.96 -4.94
N PHE A 135 9.74 -7.20 -4.05
CA PHE A 135 9.04 -5.96 -4.38
C PHE A 135 9.97 -4.95 -5.05
N THR A 136 11.10 -4.63 -4.43
CA THR A 136 12.06 -3.66 -4.94
C THR A 136 12.61 -4.07 -6.30
N ARG A 137 12.96 -5.35 -6.46
CA ARG A 137 13.53 -5.90 -7.70
C ARG A 137 12.53 -5.98 -8.84
N LEU A 138 11.29 -6.39 -8.57
CA LEU A 138 10.30 -6.71 -9.59
C LEU A 138 9.32 -5.57 -9.85
N LEU A 139 8.95 -4.82 -8.84
CA LEU A 139 7.96 -3.73 -8.90
C LEU A 139 8.56 -2.34 -8.72
N GLY A 140 9.84 -2.22 -8.38
CA GLY A 140 10.53 -0.93 -8.25
C GLY A 140 10.34 0.00 -9.46
N PRO A 141 10.38 -0.49 -10.71
CA PRO A 141 10.12 0.34 -11.90
C PRO A 141 8.70 0.94 -11.95
N LEU A 142 7.75 0.43 -11.18
CA LEU A 142 6.36 0.90 -11.10
C LEU A 142 6.12 1.89 -9.94
N SER A 143 7.17 2.33 -9.25
CA SER A 143 7.09 3.20 -8.06
C SER A 143 6.27 4.48 -8.31
N ASP A 144 6.44 5.11 -9.46
CA ASP A 144 5.73 6.35 -9.80
C ASP A 144 4.21 6.13 -9.98
N ILE A 145 3.83 4.97 -10.50
CA ILE A 145 2.42 4.58 -10.65
C ILE A 145 1.82 4.33 -9.26
N MET A 146 2.53 3.61 -8.40
CA MET A 146 2.09 3.32 -7.04
C MET A 146 1.98 4.58 -6.18
N ASN A 147 2.93 5.51 -6.28
CA ASN A 147 2.87 6.79 -5.56
C ASN A 147 1.64 7.61 -5.97
N ARG A 148 1.34 7.73 -7.26
CA ARG A 148 0.13 8.42 -7.74
C ARG A 148 -1.16 7.76 -7.27
N HIS A 149 -1.20 6.43 -7.26
CA HIS A 149 -2.35 5.68 -6.74
C HIS A 149 -2.56 5.97 -5.25
N ALA A 150 -1.50 5.96 -4.46
CA ALA A 150 -1.56 6.26 -3.03
C ALA A 150 -2.05 7.68 -2.72
N GLU A 151 -1.62 8.67 -3.49
CA GLU A 151 -2.10 10.05 -3.38
C GLU A 151 -3.61 10.16 -3.65
N THR A 152 -4.08 9.43 -4.64
CA THR A 152 -5.50 9.45 -5.03
C THR A 152 -6.39 8.74 -4.01
N HIS A 153 -5.95 7.60 -3.46
CA HIS A 153 -6.78 6.74 -2.62
C HIS A 153 -6.64 7.00 -1.12
N TYR A 154 -5.48 7.48 -0.66
CA TYR A 154 -5.20 7.65 0.77
C TYR A 154 -4.91 9.09 1.18
N GLY A 155 -4.91 10.05 0.25
CA GLY A 155 -4.56 11.46 0.52
C GLY A 155 -3.15 11.61 1.09
N ALA A 156 -2.26 10.69 0.76
CA ALA A 156 -0.90 10.65 1.29
C ALA A 156 -0.04 11.71 0.58
N THR A 157 0.19 12.83 1.23
CA THR A 157 1.14 13.86 0.76
C THR A 157 2.55 13.25 0.65
N PRO A 158 3.30 13.48 -0.45
CA PRO A 158 4.67 13.00 -0.58
C PRO A 158 5.52 13.55 0.58
N ALA A 159 6.20 12.65 1.30
CA ALA A 159 7.19 13.03 2.30
C ALA A 159 8.36 13.72 1.60
N GLY A 160 8.38 15.06 1.59
CA GLY A 160 9.46 15.81 0.94
C GLY A 160 9.13 17.25 0.55
N ALA A 161 7.90 17.72 0.70
CA ALA A 161 7.61 19.13 0.59
C ALA A 161 8.01 19.82 1.91
N SER A 162 9.32 20.01 2.10
CA SER A 162 9.84 20.97 3.08
C SER A 162 9.29 22.32 2.67
N THR A 163 8.32 22.81 3.42
CA THR A 163 7.95 24.21 3.40
C THR A 163 9.20 24.98 3.83
N THR A 164 9.92 25.52 2.89
CA THR A 164 10.90 26.57 3.13
C THR A 164 10.12 27.72 3.70
N ALA A 165 10.12 27.83 5.01
CA ALA A 165 9.67 29.01 5.69
C ALA A 165 10.53 30.18 5.21
N GLU A 166 9.93 31.05 4.44
CA GLU A 166 10.49 32.33 4.03
C GLU A 166 10.81 33.12 5.29
N PRO A 167 12.03 33.62 5.49
CA PRO A 167 12.35 34.42 6.64
C PRO A 167 11.63 35.77 6.51
N ALA A 168 10.74 36.06 7.46
CA ALA A 168 10.09 37.34 7.62
C ALA A 168 11.15 38.45 7.66
N ASN A 169 11.24 39.23 6.60
CA ASN A 169 12.08 40.40 6.49
C ASN A 169 11.48 41.52 7.33
N HIS A 170 12.01 41.70 8.53
CA HIS A 170 11.77 42.86 9.33
C HIS A 170 12.50 44.08 8.71
N THR A 171 11.83 44.79 7.82
CA THR A 171 12.23 46.13 7.44
C THR A 171 11.68 47.12 8.48
N SER A 172 12.58 47.48 9.35
CA SER A 172 12.44 48.64 10.22
C SER A 172 12.34 49.92 9.38
N SER A 173 11.20 50.59 9.44
CA SER A 173 11.05 51.96 8.95
C SER A 173 11.74 52.95 9.84
N PRO A 174 12.48 53.95 9.32
CA PRO A 174 13.08 54.98 10.13
C PRO A 174 12.08 56.08 10.48
N ARG A 175 12.15 56.53 11.73
CA ARG A 175 11.51 57.73 12.25
C ARG A 175 11.92 58.96 11.42
N SER A 176 10.99 59.71 10.91
CA SER A 176 11.19 61.10 10.54
C SER A 176 10.55 61.98 11.58
N THR A 177 11.41 62.63 12.32
CA THR A 177 11.14 63.84 13.11
C THR A 177 10.96 64.99 12.13
N SER A 178 9.89 65.71 12.23
CA SER A 178 9.83 67.12 11.83
C SER A 178 8.95 67.86 12.80
N ASN A 179 9.68 68.69 13.44
CA ASN A 179 9.30 69.81 14.26
C ASN A 179 8.74 70.94 13.37
N ASP A 180 7.83 71.64 13.83
CA ASP A 180 7.65 73.08 13.73
C ASP A 180 6.13 73.40 13.86
N GLY A 181 5.65 74.20 14.73
CA GLY A 181 6.03 75.56 14.99
C GLY A 181 4.82 76.38 14.65
N GLY A 182 4.38 77.13 15.63
CA GLY A 182 3.71 78.40 15.33
C GLY A 182 2.20 78.48 15.70
N ALA A 183 1.92 78.98 16.86
CA ALA A 183 1.45 80.32 17.23
C ALA A 183 0.10 80.79 16.64
N GLY A 184 -0.75 81.18 17.51
CA GLY A 184 -1.44 82.45 17.32
C GLY A 184 -2.97 82.48 17.41
N LEU A 185 -3.39 83.00 18.50
CA LEU A 185 -4.61 83.75 18.80
C LEU A 185 -5.82 82.96 19.29
#